data_437db1e827224b9098902aafe6cd9e05
#
_entry.id   437db1e827224b9098902aafe6cd9e05
#
_cell.length_a   1.000
_cell.length_b   1.000
_cell.length_c   1.000
_cell.angle_alpha   90.00
_cell.angle_beta   90.00
_cell.angle_gamma   90.00
#
_symmetry.space_group_name_H-M   'P 1'
#
loop_
_entity.id
_entity.type
_entity.pdbx_description
1 polymer ?
#
loop_
_entity_poly.entity_id
_entity_poly.type
_entity_poly.pdbx_seq_one_letter_code
_entity_poly.pdbx_strand_id
1 'polypeptide(L)'
;MVRKRRSSSESTNGSLRHTALRPRTCTLTLTLETREVLEHVERAEVAAERQENAGRNAAVVVSVMAALLAVASLAGSRSSTEAILAQAKASDTWNEFQANSLKRHVNLDDAAQLRLLAAGGPNAAAAEKQAASLEQAVNEKYQPAQNELMPKALDLEHERDLAEARHRGFQTSEAAFQLGIVLSSISIVARARWLLLAGGGLGLIGVLLGANSFLLLVPPP
;
A
#
# COMPACT_ATOMS: atom_id res chain seq x y z
N MET A 1 -26.84 67.22 -13.72
CA MET A 1 -28.28 67.51 -13.88
C MET A 1 -28.92 67.23 -12.54
N VAL A 2 -28.94 68.16 -11.73
CA VAL A 2 -29.78 69.09 -11.02
C VAL A 2 -31.27 68.69 -11.06
N ARG A 3 -31.81 68.34 -9.93
CA ARG A 3 -33.16 68.83 -9.51
C ARG A 3 -33.39 68.73 -8.01
N LYS A 4 -33.42 69.89 -7.45
CA LYS A 4 -33.77 70.37 -6.14
C LYS A 4 -35.30 70.65 -6.13
N ARG A 5 -36.03 70.25 -5.10
CA ARG A 5 -37.29 70.94 -4.60
C ARG A 5 -37.43 70.55 -3.12
N ARG A 6 -37.27 71.41 -2.20
CA ARG A 6 -38.00 72.46 -1.50
C ARG A 6 -39.42 72.05 -1.10
N SER A 7 -39.55 71.91 0.18
CA SER A 7 -40.31 72.71 1.20
C SER A 7 -41.81 72.51 1.28
N SER A 8 -42.30 72.21 2.43
CA SER A 8 -43.28 73.05 3.12
C SER A 8 -43.46 72.62 4.59
N SER A 9 -43.35 73.61 5.42
CA SER A 9 -43.71 73.68 6.82
C SER A 9 -45.18 73.61 7.01
N GLU A 10 -45.67 72.83 7.98
CA GLU A 10 -46.92 73.21 8.66
C GLU A 10 -46.85 72.80 10.12
N SER A 11 -46.97 73.82 10.95
CA SER A 11 -47.05 73.81 12.37
C SER A 11 -48.50 73.46 12.78
N THR A 12 -48.67 72.47 13.70
CA THR A 12 -49.90 72.48 14.53
C THR A 12 -49.55 72.01 15.95
N ASN A 13 -49.76 72.91 16.79
CA ASN A 13 -49.65 72.86 18.24
C ASN A 13 -50.74 71.93 18.80
N GLY A 14 -50.44 71.04 19.72
CA GLY A 14 -51.48 70.20 20.35
C GLY A 14 -51.02 69.37 21.53
N SER A 15 -51.11 70.00 22.69
CA SER A 15 -51.45 69.38 23.98
C SER A 15 -50.51 68.31 24.59
N LEU A 16 -49.72 68.75 25.54
CA LEU A 16 -49.08 67.98 26.60
C LEU A 16 -50.11 67.13 27.36
N ARG A 17 -49.97 65.79 27.21
CA ARG A 17 -50.40 64.86 28.27
C ARG A 17 -49.16 64.08 28.73
N HIS A 18 -48.70 64.39 29.91
CA HIS A 18 -47.76 63.62 30.66
C HIS A 18 -48.30 62.21 30.94
N THR A 19 -47.90 61.25 30.19
CA THR A 19 -48.03 59.85 30.56
C THR A 19 -46.62 59.37 31.01
N ALA A 20 -46.49 59.26 32.30
CA ALA A 20 -45.26 58.67 32.93
C ALA A 20 -45.15 57.22 32.47
N LEU A 21 -44.35 56.97 31.44
CA LEU A 21 -43.91 55.64 31.05
C LEU A 21 -42.87 55.16 32.04
N ARG A 22 -43.19 54.11 32.79
CA ARG A 22 -42.29 53.37 33.73
C ARG A 22 -41.07 52.85 32.98
N PRO A 23 -39.82 53.20 33.35
CA PRO A 23 -38.62 52.75 32.66
C PRO A 23 -38.11 51.38 33.16
N ARG A 24 -39.01 50.51 33.64
CA ARG A 24 -38.56 49.21 34.25
C ARG A 24 -38.66 47.98 33.33
N THR A 25 -39.31 48.04 32.20
CA THR A 25 -39.46 46.90 31.29
C THR A 25 -38.41 46.89 30.16
N CYS A 26 -37.91 48.07 29.76
CA CYS A 26 -36.94 48.16 28.64
C CYS A 26 -35.50 47.68 29.02
N THR A 27 -35.09 47.81 30.27
CA THR A 27 -33.77 47.35 30.74
C THR A 27 -33.71 45.84 30.91
N LEU A 28 -34.82 45.16 31.25
CA LEU A 28 -34.87 43.73 31.45
C LEU A 28 -34.87 42.96 30.12
N THR A 29 -35.53 43.49 29.08
CA THR A 29 -35.51 42.89 27.74
C THR A 29 -34.15 43.05 27.07
N LEU A 30 -33.48 44.20 27.22
CA LEU A 30 -32.13 44.43 26.68
C LEU A 30 -31.09 43.55 27.31
N THR A 31 -31.18 43.23 28.60
CA THR A 31 -30.27 42.33 29.31
C THR A 31 -30.49 40.85 28.95
N LEU A 32 -31.72 40.46 28.61
CA LEU A 32 -32.00 39.09 28.13
C LEU A 32 -31.48 38.87 26.71
N GLU A 33 -31.71 39.85 25.79
CA GLU A 33 -31.17 39.77 24.41
C GLU A 33 -29.61 39.73 24.39
N THR A 34 -28.96 40.56 25.22
CA THR A 34 -27.49 40.57 25.31
C THR A 34 -26.95 39.28 25.90
N ARG A 35 -27.67 38.62 26.80
CA ARG A 35 -27.29 37.34 27.38
C ARG A 35 -27.44 36.20 26.37
N GLU A 36 -28.49 36.22 25.57
CA GLU A 36 -28.75 35.24 24.52
C GLU A 36 -27.69 35.36 23.40
N VAL A 37 -27.31 36.58 23.02
CA VAL A 37 -26.25 36.83 22.05
C VAL A 37 -24.88 36.36 22.60
N LEU A 38 -24.58 36.61 23.87
CA LEU A 38 -23.34 36.13 24.51
C LEU A 38 -23.26 34.60 24.55
N GLU A 39 -24.35 33.89 24.89
CA GLU A 39 -24.41 32.45 24.85
C GLU A 39 -24.24 31.90 23.44
N HIS A 40 -24.77 32.56 22.42
CA HIS A 40 -24.58 32.18 21.02
C HIS A 40 -23.12 32.35 20.56
N VAL A 41 -22.48 33.44 20.95
CA VAL A 41 -21.06 33.70 20.66
C VAL A 41 -20.17 32.66 21.37
N GLU A 42 -20.39 32.40 22.65
CA GLU A 42 -19.62 31.40 23.42
C GLU A 42 -19.78 29.98 22.82
N ARG A 43 -21.00 29.61 22.44
CA ARG A 43 -21.25 28.32 21.75
C ARG A 43 -20.55 28.25 20.39
N ALA A 44 -20.51 29.35 19.65
CA ALA A 44 -19.82 29.45 18.36
C ALA A 44 -18.30 29.35 18.54
N GLU A 45 -17.71 29.99 19.55
CA GLU A 45 -16.29 29.89 19.87
C GLU A 45 -15.89 28.46 20.28
N VAL A 46 -16.66 27.84 21.18
CA VAL A 46 -16.40 26.44 21.60
C VAL A 46 -16.55 25.47 20.42
N ALA A 47 -17.50 25.73 19.49
CA ALA A 47 -17.64 24.92 18.29
C ALA A 47 -16.47 25.10 17.31
N ALA A 48 -15.95 26.34 17.18
CA ALA A 48 -14.77 26.64 16.36
C ALA A 48 -13.50 25.97 16.90
N GLU A 49 -13.25 26.08 18.21
CA GLU A 49 -12.10 25.40 18.86
C GLU A 49 -12.15 23.88 18.72
N ARG A 50 -13.35 23.28 18.88
CA ARG A 50 -13.54 21.83 18.66
C ARG A 50 -13.27 21.43 17.22
N GLN A 51 -13.60 22.29 16.26
CA GLN A 51 -13.36 22.03 14.84
C GLN A 51 -11.88 22.15 14.51
N GLU A 52 -11.17 23.13 15.05
CA GLU A 52 -9.72 23.32 14.86
C GLU A 52 -8.95 22.14 15.44
N ASN A 53 -9.29 21.71 16.65
CA ASN A 53 -8.68 20.53 17.28
C ASN A 53 -8.95 19.23 16.51
N ALA A 54 -10.15 19.05 15.94
CA ALA A 54 -10.49 17.90 15.11
C ALA A 54 -9.68 17.90 13.80
N GLY A 55 -9.51 19.07 13.16
CA GLY A 55 -8.68 19.24 11.97
C GLY A 55 -7.20 18.92 12.23
N ARG A 56 -6.67 19.41 13.35
CA ARG A 56 -5.28 19.13 13.76
C ARG A 56 -5.04 17.64 14.03
N ASN A 57 -5.94 16.98 14.73
CA ASN A 57 -5.84 15.55 15.00
C ASN A 57 -5.91 14.73 13.71
N ALA A 58 -6.80 15.07 12.77
CA ALA A 58 -6.88 14.42 11.47
C ALA A 58 -5.59 14.61 10.65
N ALA A 59 -5.01 15.81 10.66
CA ALA A 59 -3.74 16.08 9.99
C ALA A 59 -2.58 15.23 10.56
N VAL A 60 -2.51 15.07 11.87
CA VAL A 60 -1.52 14.19 12.52
C VAL A 60 -1.71 12.73 12.09
N VAL A 61 -2.95 12.22 12.13
CA VAL A 61 -3.26 10.84 11.70
C VAL A 61 -2.87 10.62 10.24
N VAL A 62 -3.21 11.53 9.34
CA VAL A 62 -2.84 11.47 7.92
C VAL A 62 -1.33 11.47 7.74
N SER A 63 -0.60 12.34 8.47
CA SER A 63 0.86 12.41 8.38
C SER A 63 1.55 11.13 8.84
N VAL A 64 1.07 10.53 9.93
CA VAL A 64 1.59 9.25 10.43
C VAL A 64 1.30 8.13 9.43
N MET A 65 0.08 8.05 8.90
CA MET A 65 -0.27 7.06 7.90
C MET A 65 0.54 7.22 6.61
N ALA A 66 0.82 8.46 6.18
CA ALA A 66 1.65 8.73 5.01
C ALA A 66 3.11 8.27 5.22
N ALA A 67 3.66 8.45 6.42
CA ALA A 67 4.99 7.93 6.76
C ALA A 67 5.03 6.41 6.77
N LEU A 68 4.00 5.75 7.33
CA LEU A 68 3.89 4.29 7.34
C LEU A 68 3.68 3.73 5.92
N LEU A 69 2.88 4.41 5.09
CA LEU A 69 2.72 4.09 3.67
C LEU A 69 4.05 4.11 2.94
N ALA A 70 4.88 5.14 3.15
CA ALA A 70 6.20 5.23 2.53
C ALA A 70 7.13 4.07 2.93
N VAL A 71 7.10 3.65 4.21
CA VAL A 71 7.85 2.49 4.70
C VAL A 71 7.34 1.20 4.07
N ALA A 72 6.02 0.98 4.03
CA ALA A 72 5.42 -0.20 3.41
C ALA A 72 5.74 -0.29 1.91
N SER A 73 5.67 0.82 1.19
CA SER A 73 6.02 0.92 -0.23
C SER A 73 7.48 0.58 -0.49
N LEU A 74 8.40 1.11 0.33
CA LEU A 74 9.82 0.77 0.22
C LEU A 74 10.08 -0.72 0.49
N ALA A 75 9.45 -1.29 1.51
CA ALA A 75 9.58 -2.71 1.84
C ALA A 75 8.99 -3.59 0.73
N GLY A 76 7.82 -3.25 0.20
CA GLY A 76 7.19 -3.93 -0.93
C GLY A 76 8.05 -3.89 -2.19
N SER A 77 8.65 -2.75 -2.52
CA SER A 77 9.55 -2.60 -3.67
C SER A 77 10.81 -3.47 -3.53
N ARG A 78 11.40 -3.55 -2.34
CA ARG A 78 12.54 -4.44 -2.07
C ARG A 78 12.17 -5.90 -2.25
N SER A 79 11.05 -6.35 -1.67
CA SER A 79 10.58 -7.72 -1.82
C SER A 79 10.28 -8.08 -3.28
N SER A 80 9.73 -7.14 -4.06
CA SER A 80 9.54 -7.32 -5.51
C SER A 80 10.86 -7.51 -6.24
N THR A 81 11.87 -6.72 -5.92
CA THR A 81 13.20 -6.85 -6.52
C THR A 81 13.86 -8.18 -6.15
N GLU A 82 13.75 -8.61 -4.89
CA GLU A 82 14.23 -9.92 -4.43
C GLU A 82 13.55 -11.07 -5.18
N ALA A 83 12.24 -11.01 -5.37
CA ALA A 83 11.48 -12.01 -6.13
C ALA A 83 11.94 -12.10 -7.60
N ILE A 84 12.14 -10.96 -8.27
CA ILE A 84 12.64 -10.90 -9.65
C ILE A 84 14.04 -11.49 -9.75
N LEU A 85 14.94 -11.17 -8.82
CA LEU A 85 16.29 -11.70 -8.80
C LEU A 85 16.33 -13.21 -8.53
N ALA A 86 15.50 -13.69 -7.59
CA ALA A 86 15.38 -15.12 -7.32
C ALA A 86 14.80 -15.86 -8.54
N GLN A 87 13.77 -15.30 -9.19
CA GLN A 87 13.23 -15.85 -10.44
C GLN A 87 14.27 -15.94 -11.56
N ALA A 88 15.07 -14.90 -11.75
CA ALA A 88 16.12 -14.91 -12.77
C ALA A 88 17.17 -16.01 -12.47
N LYS A 89 17.64 -16.10 -11.22
CA LYS A 89 18.59 -17.15 -10.81
C LYS A 89 17.99 -18.55 -10.94
N ALA A 90 16.72 -18.75 -10.56
CA ALA A 90 16.05 -20.03 -10.72
C ALA A 90 15.96 -20.42 -12.20
N SER A 91 15.57 -19.47 -13.07
CA SER A 91 15.50 -19.69 -14.52
C SER A 91 16.87 -20.06 -15.11
N ASP A 92 17.94 -19.36 -14.72
CA ASP A 92 19.31 -19.66 -15.17
C ASP A 92 19.74 -21.07 -14.71
N THR A 93 19.44 -21.44 -13.46
CA THR A 93 19.77 -22.76 -12.91
C THR A 93 19.00 -23.87 -13.63
N TRP A 94 17.70 -23.65 -13.93
CA TRP A 94 16.91 -24.58 -14.73
C TRP A 94 17.43 -24.71 -16.15
N ASN A 95 17.85 -23.62 -16.79
CA ASN A 95 18.45 -23.65 -18.13
C ASN A 95 19.76 -24.46 -18.12
N GLU A 96 20.60 -24.31 -17.09
CA GLU A 96 21.80 -25.10 -16.92
C GLU A 96 21.51 -26.60 -16.71
N PHE A 97 20.51 -26.91 -15.87
CA PHE A 97 20.01 -28.27 -15.67
C PHE A 97 19.54 -28.88 -17.00
N GLN A 98 18.72 -28.15 -17.77
CA GLN A 98 18.25 -28.62 -19.09
C GLN A 98 19.38 -28.83 -20.07
N ALA A 99 20.37 -27.92 -20.11
CA ALA A 99 21.53 -28.06 -20.97
C ALA A 99 22.37 -29.30 -20.63
N ASN A 100 22.57 -29.59 -19.33
CA ASN A 100 23.27 -30.79 -18.87
C ASN A 100 22.44 -32.05 -19.14
N SER A 101 21.10 -31.98 -19.02
CA SER A 101 20.22 -33.08 -19.38
C SER A 101 20.28 -33.40 -20.88
N LEU A 102 20.28 -32.39 -21.73
CA LEU A 102 20.42 -32.57 -23.17
C LEU A 102 21.77 -33.21 -23.55
N LYS A 103 22.86 -32.66 -22.99
CA LYS A 103 24.23 -33.25 -23.23
C LYS A 103 24.31 -34.68 -22.77
N ARG A 104 23.68 -35.01 -21.62
CA ARG A 104 23.61 -36.39 -21.12
C ARG A 104 22.91 -37.31 -22.14
N HIS A 105 21.74 -36.90 -22.64
CA HIS A 105 21.02 -37.72 -23.61
C HIS A 105 21.75 -37.86 -24.93
N VAL A 106 22.33 -36.78 -25.46
CA VAL A 106 23.14 -36.84 -26.71
C VAL A 106 24.31 -37.78 -26.54
N ASN A 107 25.08 -37.74 -25.45
CA ASN A 107 26.20 -38.65 -25.24
C ASN A 107 25.76 -40.14 -25.15
N LEU A 108 24.59 -40.40 -24.51
CA LEU A 108 24.06 -41.79 -24.45
C LEU A 108 23.61 -42.27 -25.82
N ASP A 109 22.96 -41.43 -26.60
CA ASP A 109 22.48 -41.75 -27.96
C ASP A 109 23.68 -41.99 -28.89
N ASP A 110 24.71 -41.13 -28.85
CA ASP A 110 25.94 -41.28 -29.61
C ASP A 110 26.65 -42.57 -29.24
N ALA A 111 26.74 -42.90 -27.95
CA ALA A 111 27.35 -44.17 -27.50
C ALA A 111 26.58 -45.39 -28.03
N ALA A 112 25.26 -45.35 -27.99
CA ALA A 112 24.41 -46.39 -28.55
C ALA A 112 24.57 -46.54 -30.08
N GLN A 113 24.62 -45.42 -30.79
CA GLN A 113 24.84 -45.40 -32.25
C GLN A 113 26.21 -45.96 -32.63
N LEU A 114 27.27 -45.57 -31.93
CA LEU A 114 28.63 -46.10 -32.15
C LEU A 114 28.68 -47.62 -32.01
N ARG A 115 28.01 -48.18 -31.02
CA ARG A 115 27.92 -49.62 -30.82
C ARG A 115 27.16 -50.32 -31.96
N LEU A 116 26.03 -49.75 -32.39
CA LEU A 116 25.22 -50.31 -33.47
C LEU A 116 25.95 -50.30 -34.84
N LEU A 117 26.61 -49.19 -35.18
CA LEU A 117 27.29 -48.98 -36.44
C LEU A 117 28.61 -49.85 -36.53
N ALA A 118 29.25 -50.11 -35.42
CA ALA A 118 30.50 -50.85 -35.35
C ALA A 118 30.29 -52.35 -35.08
N ALA A 119 29.09 -52.83 -34.88
CA ALA A 119 28.78 -54.22 -34.54
C ALA A 119 29.31 -55.19 -35.60
N GLY A 120 30.30 -56.02 -35.21
CA GLY A 120 30.90 -57.03 -36.07
C GLY A 120 31.93 -56.52 -37.10
N GLY A 121 32.24 -55.20 -37.11
CA GLY A 121 33.25 -54.62 -38.01
C GLY A 121 34.66 -54.57 -37.46
N PRO A 122 35.67 -54.26 -38.31
CA PRO A 122 37.06 -54.18 -37.89
C PRO A 122 37.37 -53.09 -36.87
N ASN A 123 36.48 -52.11 -36.73
CA ASN A 123 36.59 -50.95 -35.80
C ASN A 123 35.78 -51.12 -34.50
N ALA A 124 35.22 -52.31 -34.23
CA ALA A 124 34.33 -52.56 -33.09
C ALA A 124 35.00 -52.19 -31.73
N ALA A 125 36.25 -52.54 -31.54
CA ALA A 125 36.99 -52.24 -30.30
C ALA A 125 37.24 -50.72 -30.08
N ALA A 126 37.48 -49.98 -31.15
CA ALA A 126 37.67 -48.53 -31.09
C ALA A 126 36.34 -47.80 -30.79
N ALA A 127 35.25 -48.24 -31.43
CA ALA A 127 33.92 -47.72 -31.20
C ALA A 127 33.43 -47.99 -29.76
N GLU A 128 33.69 -49.17 -29.21
CA GLU A 128 33.36 -49.51 -27.82
C GLU A 128 34.13 -48.64 -26.84
N LYS A 129 35.42 -48.41 -27.06
CA LYS A 129 36.23 -47.53 -26.23
C LYS A 129 35.69 -46.10 -26.26
N GLN A 130 35.26 -45.61 -27.41
CA GLN A 130 34.68 -44.27 -27.55
C GLN A 130 33.29 -44.20 -26.89
N ALA A 131 32.43 -45.18 -27.09
CA ALA A 131 31.15 -45.29 -26.41
C ALA A 131 31.28 -45.28 -24.88
N ALA A 132 32.23 -46.08 -24.35
CA ALA A 132 32.51 -46.10 -22.91
C ALA A 132 33.01 -44.76 -22.38
N SER A 133 33.79 -44.00 -23.14
CA SER A 133 34.21 -42.64 -22.73
C SER A 133 33.08 -41.65 -22.68
N LEU A 134 32.08 -41.75 -23.57
CA LEU A 134 30.87 -40.92 -23.54
C LEU A 134 29.98 -41.26 -22.31
N GLU A 135 29.82 -42.55 -22.03
CA GLU A 135 29.07 -42.98 -20.83
C GLU A 135 29.80 -42.59 -19.54
N GLN A 136 31.13 -42.66 -19.51
CA GLN A 136 31.90 -42.16 -18.37
C GLN A 136 31.66 -40.67 -18.16
N ALA A 137 31.67 -39.83 -19.21
CA ALA A 137 31.35 -38.41 -19.13
C ALA A 137 29.94 -38.16 -18.61
N VAL A 138 28.97 -39.02 -18.96
CA VAL A 138 27.60 -38.94 -18.39
C VAL A 138 27.62 -39.16 -16.89
N ASN A 139 28.30 -40.20 -16.40
CA ASN A 139 28.27 -40.58 -15.00
C ASN A 139 29.12 -39.65 -14.11
N GLU A 140 30.23 -39.17 -14.62
CA GLU A 140 31.19 -38.36 -13.81
C GLU A 140 30.89 -36.86 -13.87
N LYS A 141 30.30 -36.37 -14.96
CA LYS A 141 30.11 -34.93 -15.17
C LYS A 141 28.64 -34.52 -15.17
N TYR A 142 27.82 -35.12 -16.02
CA TYR A 142 26.48 -34.61 -16.26
C TYR A 142 25.47 -35.07 -15.21
N GLN A 143 25.55 -36.31 -14.75
CA GLN A 143 24.63 -36.83 -13.72
C GLN A 143 24.84 -36.16 -12.35
N PRO A 144 26.08 -35.98 -11.83
CA PRO A 144 26.31 -35.26 -10.59
C PRO A 144 25.87 -33.79 -10.69
N ALA A 145 26.15 -33.11 -11.80
CA ALA A 145 25.74 -31.74 -12.03
C ALA A 145 24.20 -31.58 -11.98
N GLN A 146 23.44 -32.51 -12.57
CA GLN A 146 21.98 -32.49 -12.49
C GLN A 146 21.47 -32.68 -11.05
N ASN A 147 22.08 -33.58 -10.31
CA ASN A 147 21.72 -33.87 -8.92
C ASN A 147 21.97 -32.66 -7.99
N GLU A 148 22.94 -31.81 -8.32
CA GLU A 148 23.23 -30.56 -7.60
C GLU A 148 22.32 -29.41 -8.04
N LEU A 149 22.10 -29.26 -9.36
CA LEU A 149 21.32 -28.13 -9.92
C LEU A 149 19.85 -28.20 -9.58
N MET A 150 19.24 -29.38 -9.54
CA MET A 150 17.82 -29.55 -9.27
C MET A 150 17.41 -29.02 -7.90
N PRO A 151 18.01 -29.42 -6.77
CA PRO A 151 17.65 -28.87 -5.46
C PRO A 151 17.94 -27.37 -5.38
N LYS A 152 19.03 -26.90 -5.98
CA LYS A 152 19.37 -25.48 -6.01
C LYS A 152 18.32 -24.64 -6.76
N ALA A 153 17.79 -25.15 -7.86
CA ALA A 153 16.71 -24.47 -8.59
C ALA A 153 15.42 -24.40 -7.75
N LEU A 154 15.08 -25.48 -7.06
CA LEU A 154 13.90 -25.52 -6.17
C LEU A 154 14.04 -24.59 -4.97
N ASP A 155 15.24 -24.49 -4.38
CA ASP A 155 15.51 -23.53 -3.29
C ASP A 155 15.33 -22.08 -3.76
N LEU A 156 15.81 -21.75 -4.95
CA LEU A 156 15.63 -20.41 -5.55
C LEU A 156 14.16 -20.11 -5.88
N GLU A 157 13.39 -21.10 -6.30
CA GLU A 157 11.93 -20.96 -6.47
C GLU A 157 11.24 -20.70 -5.13
N HIS A 158 11.65 -21.39 -4.09
CA HIS A 158 11.12 -21.16 -2.74
C HIS A 158 11.46 -19.74 -2.23
N GLU A 159 12.70 -19.27 -2.43
CA GLU A 159 13.09 -17.89 -2.10
C GLU A 159 12.22 -16.86 -2.86
N ARG A 160 11.98 -17.09 -4.15
CA ARG A 160 11.08 -16.28 -4.96
C ARG A 160 9.68 -16.23 -4.36
N ASP A 161 9.11 -17.38 -4.04
CA ASP A 161 7.74 -17.49 -3.54
C ASP A 161 7.56 -16.77 -2.20
N LEU A 162 8.56 -16.86 -1.32
CA LEU A 162 8.58 -16.11 -0.07
C LEU A 162 8.65 -14.59 -0.29
N ALA A 163 9.52 -14.16 -1.20
CA ALA A 163 9.67 -12.73 -1.53
C ALA A 163 8.39 -12.17 -2.18
N GLU A 164 7.75 -12.96 -3.05
CA GLU A 164 6.47 -12.59 -3.68
C GLU A 164 5.32 -12.54 -2.65
N ALA A 165 5.27 -13.48 -1.72
CA ALA A 165 4.29 -13.46 -0.63
C ALA A 165 4.43 -12.20 0.23
N ARG A 166 5.67 -11.80 0.57
CA ARG A 166 5.94 -10.54 1.27
C ARG A 166 5.48 -9.34 0.46
N HIS A 167 5.82 -9.30 -0.83
CA HIS A 167 5.41 -8.22 -1.73
C HIS A 167 3.90 -8.04 -1.78
N ARG A 168 3.12 -9.11 -1.99
CA ARG A 168 1.65 -9.08 -1.97
C ARG A 168 1.09 -8.54 -0.65
N GLY A 169 1.65 -8.98 0.47
CA GLY A 169 1.23 -8.50 1.78
C GLY A 169 1.51 -7.01 2.01
N PHE A 170 2.64 -6.50 1.53
CA PHE A 170 2.92 -5.06 1.57
C PHE A 170 2.00 -4.26 0.65
N GLN A 171 1.65 -4.76 -0.53
CA GLN A 171 0.67 -4.12 -1.43
C GLN A 171 -0.71 -3.97 -0.77
N THR A 172 -1.19 -5.01 -0.07
CA THR A 172 -2.47 -4.93 0.65
C THR A 172 -2.41 -3.95 1.83
N SER A 173 -1.27 -3.87 2.53
CA SER A 173 -1.01 -2.87 3.56
C SER A 173 -1.03 -1.44 2.99
N GLU A 174 -0.37 -1.22 1.85
CA GLU A 174 -0.38 0.07 1.14
C GLU A 174 -1.80 0.51 0.77
N ALA A 175 -2.59 -0.39 0.20
CA ALA A 175 -3.98 -0.11 -0.16
C ALA A 175 -4.82 0.30 1.06
N ALA A 176 -4.62 -0.35 2.21
CA ALA A 176 -5.29 0.00 3.45
C ALA A 176 -4.89 1.40 3.95
N PHE A 177 -3.59 1.76 3.89
CA PHE A 177 -3.13 3.10 4.24
C PHE A 177 -3.68 4.17 3.30
N GLN A 178 -3.66 3.93 1.98
CA GLN A 178 -4.19 4.86 0.98
C GLN A 178 -5.67 5.17 1.22
N LEU A 179 -6.50 4.15 1.43
CA LEU A 179 -7.91 4.30 1.76
C LEU A 179 -8.09 5.03 3.10
N GLY A 180 -7.29 4.71 4.11
CA GLY A 180 -7.29 5.36 5.41
C GLY A 180 -6.99 6.86 5.32
N ILE A 181 -5.98 7.25 4.53
CA ILE A 181 -5.60 8.65 4.27
C ILE A 181 -6.76 9.39 3.58
N VAL A 182 -7.35 8.79 2.55
CA VAL A 182 -8.47 9.39 1.81
C VAL A 182 -9.66 9.64 2.73
N LEU A 183 -10.09 8.64 3.51
CA LEU A 183 -11.22 8.80 4.44
C LEU A 183 -10.93 9.83 5.54
N SER A 184 -9.72 9.83 6.10
CA SER A 184 -9.30 10.80 7.09
C SER A 184 -9.29 12.23 6.52
N SER A 185 -8.86 12.41 5.28
CA SER A 185 -8.85 13.71 4.59
C SER A 185 -10.28 14.21 4.32
N ILE A 186 -11.17 13.32 3.86
CA ILE A 186 -12.59 13.67 3.64
C ILE A 186 -13.27 14.05 4.96
N SER A 187 -12.88 13.43 6.10
CA SER A 187 -13.46 13.72 7.41
C SER A 187 -13.31 15.20 7.81
N ILE A 188 -12.23 15.85 7.38
CA ILE A 188 -11.97 17.28 7.64
C ILE A 188 -12.99 18.15 6.91
N VAL A 189 -13.23 17.86 5.63
CA VAL A 189 -14.15 18.61 4.77
C VAL A 189 -15.61 18.33 5.15
N ALA A 190 -15.96 17.06 5.34
CA ALA A 190 -17.32 16.62 5.67
C ALA A 190 -17.71 16.88 7.14
N ARG A 191 -16.76 17.28 8.00
CA ARG A 191 -16.96 17.45 9.46
C ARG A 191 -17.52 16.20 10.16
N ALA A 192 -17.29 15.01 9.60
CA ALA A 192 -17.84 13.75 10.03
C ALA A 192 -16.80 12.93 10.80
N ARG A 193 -16.86 12.94 12.13
CA ARG A 193 -15.90 12.26 13.01
C ARG A 193 -15.82 10.76 12.80
N TRP A 194 -16.89 10.11 12.38
CA TRP A 194 -16.90 8.68 12.10
C TRP A 194 -15.98 8.31 10.93
N LEU A 195 -15.81 9.21 9.93
CA LEU A 195 -14.87 9.00 8.82
C LEU A 195 -13.41 8.98 9.30
N LEU A 196 -13.06 9.81 10.30
CA LEU A 196 -11.73 9.79 10.90
C LEU A 196 -11.48 8.49 11.65
N LEU A 197 -12.47 7.99 12.38
CA LEU A 197 -12.36 6.70 13.06
C LEU A 197 -12.24 5.54 12.06
N ALA A 198 -13.02 5.56 10.99
CA ALA A 198 -12.94 4.57 9.91
C ALA A 198 -11.57 4.61 9.22
N GLY A 199 -11.06 5.81 8.89
CA GLY A 199 -9.72 5.98 8.31
C GLY A 199 -8.60 5.51 9.23
N GLY A 200 -8.68 5.85 10.52
CA GLY A 200 -7.73 5.37 11.54
C GLY A 200 -7.79 3.86 11.73
N GLY A 201 -8.99 3.26 11.69
CA GLY A 201 -9.17 1.81 11.72
C GLY A 201 -8.52 1.09 10.53
N LEU A 202 -8.69 1.64 9.32
CA LEU A 202 -7.99 1.13 8.12
C LEU A 202 -6.47 1.29 8.23
N GLY A 203 -5.99 2.40 8.79
CA GLY A 203 -4.58 2.58 9.08
C GLY A 203 -4.03 1.52 10.02
N LEU A 204 -4.78 1.16 11.08
CA LEU A 204 -4.40 0.08 12.01
C LEU A 204 -4.38 -1.28 11.30
N ILE A 205 -5.36 -1.57 10.44
CA ILE A 205 -5.36 -2.78 9.60
C ILE A 205 -4.13 -2.80 8.71
N GLY A 206 -3.78 -1.68 8.09
CA GLY A 206 -2.55 -1.53 7.29
C GLY A 206 -1.29 -1.88 8.09
N VAL A 207 -1.17 -1.40 9.34
CA VAL A 207 -0.04 -1.74 10.22
C VAL A 207 0.02 -3.24 10.50
N LEU A 208 -1.12 -3.87 10.83
CA LEU A 208 -1.18 -5.30 11.13
C LEU A 208 -0.81 -6.14 9.90
N LEU A 209 -1.32 -5.79 8.71
CA LEU A 209 -0.98 -6.45 7.46
C LEU A 209 0.51 -6.29 7.10
N GLY A 210 1.06 -5.08 7.25
CA GLY A 210 2.47 -4.82 7.03
C GLY A 210 3.38 -5.60 7.98
N ALA A 211 3.03 -5.65 9.27
CA ALA A 211 3.75 -6.44 10.26
C ALA A 211 3.68 -7.95 9.96
N ASN A 212 2.50 -8.46 9.57
CA ASN A 212 2.34 -9.85 9.15
C ASN A 212 3.21 -10.18 7.92
N SER A 213 3.28 -9.27 6.94
CA SER A 213 4.10 -9.44 5.73
C SER A 213 5.59 -9.49 6.04
N PHE A 214 6.03 -8.74 7.07
CA PHE A 214 7.41 -8.77 7.54
C PHE A 214 7.74 -10.08 8.25
N LEU A 215 6.83 -10.57 9.12
CA LEU A 215 7.04 -11.76 9.96
C LEU A 215 6.60 -13.06 9.28
N LEU A 216 5.81 -13.01 8.20
CA LEU A 216 5.21 -14.16 7.51
C LEU A 216 4.49 -15.14 8.46
N LEU A 217 3.83 -14.60 9.52
CA LEU A 217 3.10 -15.40 10.50
C LEU A 217 1.84 -16.05 9.91
N VAL A 218 1.20 -15.37 8.97
CA VAL A 218 0.01 -15.85 8.25
C VAL A 218 0.25 -15.65 6.76
N PRO A 219 0.03 -16.66 5.90
CA PRO A 219 0.16 -16.48 4.45
C PRO A 219 -0.79 -15.37 3.99
N PRO A 220 -0.35 -14.46 3.11
CA PRO A 220 -1.20 -13.44 2.55
C PRO A 220 -2.32 -14.08 1.71
N PRO A 221 -3.51 -13.46 1.69
CA PRO A 221 -4.65 -13.93 0.91
C PRO A 221 -4.39 -13.95 -0.60
#